data_5c790047d06ca9d70c4374d281599573
#
_entry.id   5c790047d06ca9d70c4374d281599573
#
_cell.length_a   1.000
_cell.length_b   1.000
_cell.length_c   1.000
_cell.angle_alpha   90.00
_cell.angle_beta   90.00
_cell.angle_gamma   90.00
#
_symmetry.space_group_name_H-M   'P 1'
#
loop_
_entity.id
_entity.type
_entity.pdbx_description
1 polymer ?
#
loop_
_entity_poly.entity_id
_entity_poly.type
_entity_poly.pdbx_seq_one_letter_code
_entity_poly.pdbx_strand_id
1 'polypeptide(L)'
;MGTFAFVNYARFMQDSSTPTVYAYQNFSVNLTRTYSGVTYSFLPFAVSTGAGSKGGDRSEAVLGAATNEISVNIFAEAVQSRWLLDLKTVSLDVTNFSDVALIRSELWRVASYDMDTEKVLLKLTSPLDAVASDVPRRVLNTKLVGALPTSGSLVVS
;
A
#
# COMPACT_ATOMS: atom_id res chain seq x y z
N MET A 1 5.92 32.48 4.81
CA MET A 1 5.24 31.20 4.68
C MET A 1 5.85 30.43 3.52
N GLY A 2 6.42 29.26 3.77
CA GLY A 2 6.88 28.39 2.70
C GLY A 2 5.69 27.79 1.95
N THR A 3 5.77 27.76 0.64
CA THR A 3 4.85 26.95 -0.17
C THR A 3 5.39 25.54 -0.22
N PHE A 4 4.54 24.56 0.04
CA PHE A 4 4.93 23.15 0.04
C PHE A 4 4.25 22.42 -1.12
N ALA A 5 4.98 21.50 -1.71
CA ALA A 5 4.44 20.49 -2.61
C ALA A 5 4.52 19.12 -1.94
N PHE A 6 3.87 18.13 -2.54
CA PHE A 6 3.92 16.76 -2.06
C PHE A 6 4.53 15.84 -3.12
N VAL A 7 5.32 14.90 -2.67
CA VAL A 7 5.82 13.80 -3.49
C VAL A 7 5.39 12.48 -2.87
N ASN A 8 4.99 11.55 -3.73
CA ASN A 8 4.72 10.17 -3.33
C ASN A 8 5.88 9.29 -3.77
N TYR A 9 6.39 8.52 -2.83
CA TYR A 9 7.41 7.52 -3.05
C TYR A 9 6.78 6.14 -2.96
N ALA A 10 6.90 5.36 -4.01
CA ALA A 10 6.38 4.00 -4.10
C ALA A 10 7.55 3.02 -4.23
N ARG A 11 7.71 2.15 -3.25
CA ARG A 11 8.78 1.15 -3.21
C ARG A 11 8.18 -0.24 -3.20
N PHE A 12 8.44 -1.00 -4.25
CA PHE A 12 8.02 -2.39 -4.37
C PHE A 12 9.06 -3.32 -3.76
N MET A 13 8.61 -4.24 -2.91
CA MET A 13 9.43 -5.22 -2.20
C MET A 13 8.79 -6.59 -2.29
N GLN A 14 9.59 -7.67 -2.28
CA GLN A 14 9.05 -9.03 -2.24
C GLN A 14 8.40 -9.34 -0.90
N ASP A 15 9.05 -8.93 0.18
CA ASP A 15 8.52 -8.98 1.55
C ASP A 15 9.15 -7.85 2.39
N SER A 16 8.81 -7.79 3.66
CA SER A 16 9.28 -6.72 4.55
C SER A 16 10.79 -6.75 4.83
N SER A 17 11.46 -7.84 4.54
CA SER A 17 12.91 -8.04 4.81
C SER A 17 13.76 -8.02 3.54
N THR A 18 13.15 -8.13 2.36
CA THR A 18 13.89 -8.17 1.10
C THR A 18 14.27 -6.78 0.60
N PRO A 19 15.35 -6.70 -0.20
CA PRO A 19 15.72 -5.47 -0.88
C PRO A 19 14.59 -4.96 -1.79
N THR A 20 14.60 -3.66 -2.01
CA THR A 20 13.74 -3.01 -2.99
C THR A 20 13.91 -3.62 -4.39
N VAL A 21 12.81 -4.00 -5.01
CA VAL A 21 12.80 -4.48 -6.40
C VAL A 21 12.68 -3.30 -7.35
N TYR A 22 11.67 -2.43 -7.14
CA TYR A 22 11.48 -1.20 -7.90
C TYR A 22 11.12 -0.05 -6.96
N ALA A 23 11.57 1.15 -7.32
CA ALA A 23 11.29 2.36 -6.55
C ALA A 23 10.96 3.52 -7.50
N TYR A 24 9.79 4.10 -7.33
CA TYR A 24 9.28 5.19 -8.18
C TYR A 24 8.78 6.36 -7.34
N GLN A 25 8.89 7.56 -7.92
CA GLN A 25 8.34 8.78 -7.36
C GLN A 25 7.58 9.55 -8.45
N ASN A 26 6.61 10.36 -8.04
CA ASN A 26 5.71 11.05 -8.98
C ASN A 26 5.95 12.55 -9.13
N PHE A 27 7.07 13.06 -8.65
CA PHE A 27 7.41 14.47 -8.76
C PHE A 27 8.20 14.74 -10.06
N SER A 28 7.56 15.39 -11.02
CA SER A 28 8.05 15.51 -12.40
C SER A 28 9.27 16.41 -12.59
N VAL A 29 9.63 17.22 -11.60
CA VAL A 29 10.79 18.12 -11.69
C VAL A 29 12.11 17.36 -11.72
N ASN A 30 12.17 16.22 -11.02
CA ASN A 30 13.37 15.40 -10.93
C ASN A 30 13.14 14.04 -11.59
N LEU A 31 14.06 13.62 -12.44
CA LEU A 31 14.05 12.27 -13.02
C LEU A 31 14.36 11.19 -11.98
N THR A 32 15.20 11.53 -11.01
CA THR A 32 15.54 10.66 -9.89
C THR A 32 15.59 11.47 -8.60
N ARG A 33 15.17 10.84 -7.51
CA ARG A 33 15.26 11.38 -6.15
C ARG A 33 15.75 10.30 -5.21
N THR A 34 16.55 10.68 -4.24
CA THR A 34 16.96 9.78 -3.16
C THR A 34 16.26 10.16 -1.87
N TYR A 35 15.56 9.20 -1.28
CA TYR A 35 14.89 9.37 0.00
C TYR A 35 15.19 8.17 0.92
N SER A 36 15.66 8.45 2.13
CA SER A 36 15.97 7.42 3.13
C SER A 36 16.88 6.29 2.59
N GLY A 37 17.90 6.65 1.79
CA GLY A 37 18.87 5.71 1.23
C GLY A 37 18.40 4.94 -0.02
N VAL A 38 17.19 5.18 -0.50
CA VAL A 38 16.65 4.55 -1.70
C VAL A 38 16.54 5.56 -2.84
N THR A 39 16.98 5.18 -4.02
CA THR A 39 16.87 6.00 -5.23
C THR A 39 15.60 5.65 -5.97
N TYR A 40 14.75 6.66 -6.19
CA TYR A 40 13.45 6.56 -6.84
C TYR A 40 13.49 7.21 -8.21
N SER A 41 13.08 6.46 -9.23
CA SER A 41 12.95 6.97 -10.60
C SER A 41 11.58 7.61 -10.82
N PHE A 42 11.50 8.58 -11.72
CA PHE A 42 10.23 9.21 -12.02
C PHE A 42 9.28 8.26 -12.76
N LEU A 43 8.06 8.15 -12.26
CA LEU A 43 6.93 7.51 -12.93
C LEU A 43 5.68 8.34 -12.61
N PRO A 44 4.91 8.79 -13.60
CA PRO A 44 3.69 9.53 -13.35
C PRO A 44 2.61 8.57 -12.81
N PHE A 45 2.35 8.66 -11.52
CA PHE A 45 1.29 7.90 -10.87
C PHE A 45 0.53 8.77 -9.86
N ALA A 46 -0.67 8.34 -9.53
CA ALA A 46 -1.48 8.92 -8.47
C ALA A 46 -1.99 7.83 -7.55
N VAL A 47 -2.22 8.19 -6.30
CA VAL A 47 -2.74 7.27 -5.29
C VAL A 47 -4.09 7.78 -4.79
N SER A 48 -5.08 6.90 -4.82
CA SER A 48 -6.38 7.12 -4.21
C SER A 48 -6.59 6.11 -3.10
N THR A 49 -6.81 6.58 -1.89
CA THR A 49 -7.23 5.74 -0.77
C THR A 49 -8.74 5.79 -0.67
N GLY A 50 -9.38 4.63 -0.58
CA GLY A 50 -10.82 4.54 -0.35
C GLY A 50 -11.23 5.26 0.94
N ALA A 51 -12.50 5.67 1.02
CA ALA A 51 -13.06 6.21 2.25
C ALA A 51 -12.88 5.18 3.37
N GLY A 52 -12.23 5.59 4.44
CA GLY A 52 -12.01 4.71 5.59
C GLY A 52 -13.33 4.19 6.12
N SER A 53 -13.34 2.95 6.56
CA SER A 53 -14.43 2.41 7.37
C SER A 53 -14.58 3.25 8.64
N LYS A 54 -15.73 3.14 9.31
CA LYS A 54 -16.02 3.88 10.57
C LYS A 54 -14.96 3.71 11.67
N GLY A 55 -14.05 2.75 11.54
CA GLY A 55 -12.95 2.52 12.48
C GLY A 55 -11.63 3.19 12.10
N GLY A 56 -11.57 3.94 11.00
CA GLY A 56 -10.34 4.57 10.52
C GLY A 56 -9.36 3.62 9.80
N ASP A 57 -9.70 2.34 9.72
CA ASP A 57 -8.89 1.37 9.01
C ASP A 57 -9.14 1.49 7.50
N ARG A 58 -8.08 1.80 6.78
CA ARG A 58 -8.09 1.80 5.33
C ARG A 58 -7.70 0.43 4.84
N SER A 59 -8.66 -0.32 4.35
CA SER A 59 -8.43 -1.67 3.85
C SER A 59 -8.03 -1.74 2.38
N GLU A 60 -8.30 -0.68 1.63
CA GLU A 60 -8.06 -0.64 0.19
C GLU A 60 -7.48 0.69 -0.27
N ALA A 61 -6.61 0.61 -1.27
CA ALA A 61 -6.09 1.76 -2.00
C ALA A 61 -5.92 1.41 -3.47
N VAL A 62 -5.82 2.41 -4.32
CA VAL A 62 -5.56 2.25 -5.75
C VAL A 62 -4.42 3.16 -6.15
N LEU A 63 -3.41 2.59 -6.83
CA LEU A 63 -2.35 3.32 -7.47
C LEU A 63 -2.61 3.30 -8.98
N GLY A 64 -2.79 4.48 -9.58
CA GLY A 64 -3.04 4.64 -11.01
C GLY A 64 -1.84 5.23 -11.73
N ALA A 65 -1.45 4.64 -12.85
CA ALA A 65 -0.41 5.17 -13.72
C ALA A 65 -0.90 5.18 -15.17
N ALA A 66 -0.29 6.02 -16.01
CA ALA A 66 -0.56 5.97 -17.45
C ALA A 66 -0.10 4.63 -18.04
N THR A 67 -0.87 4.11 -19.00
CA THR A 67 -0.51 2.86 -19.68
C THR A 67 0.73 3.07 -20.52
N ASN A 68 1.82 2.41 -20.14
CA ASN A 68 3.04 2.31 -20.91
C ASN A 68 3.71 0.97 -20.61
N GLU A 69 4.73 0.63 -21.37
CA GLU A 69 5.42 -0.65 -21.23
C GLU A 69 5.97 -0.87 -19.82
N ILE A 70 6.50 0.18 -19.20
CA ILE A 70 7.08 0.10 -17.85
C ILE A 70 6.00 -0.18 -16.82
N SER A 71 4.91 0.61 -16.80
CA SER A 71 3.85 0.48 -15.79
C SER A 71 3.13 -0.87 -15.92
N VAL A 72 2.85 -1.31 -17.13
CA VAL A 72 2.16 -2.59 -17.37
C VAL A 72 3.02 -3.77 -16.90
N ASN A 73 4.28 -3.81 -17.27
CA ASN A 73 5.18 -4.91 -16.91
C ASN A 73 5.41 -4.98 -15.41
N ILE A 74 5.65 -3.85 -14.77
CA ILE A 74 5.90 -3.79 -13.32
C ILE A 74 4.66 -4.19 -12.53
N PHE A 75 3.49 -3.67 -12.92
CA PHE A 75 2.25 -3.97 -12.19
C PHE A 75 1.83 -5.43 -12.38
N ALA A 76 2.00 -5.99 -13.58
CA ALA A 76 1.74 -7.41 -13.82
C ALA A 76 2.66 -8.30 -12.98
N GLU A 77 3.94 -7.99 -12.92
CA GLU A 77 4.91 -8.72 -12.10
C GLU A 77 4.61 -8.58 -10.60
N ALA A 78 4.25 -7.38 -10.15
CA ALA A 78 3.88 -7.12 -8.77
C ALA A 78 2.66 -7.94 -8.32
N VAL A 79 1.65 -8.06 -9.16
CA VAL A 79 0.47 -8.88 -8.90
C VAL A 79 0.82 -10.37 -8.88
N GLN A 80 1.56 -10.83 -9.88
CA GLN A 80 1.95 -12.24 -10.00
C GLN A 80 2.78 -12.71 -8.81
N SER A 81 3.68 -11.87 -8.33
CA SER A 81 4.59 -12.18 -7.23
C SER A 81 4.06 -11.72 -5.87
N ARG A 82 2.88 -11.11 -5.81
CA ARG A 82 2.24 -10.59 -4.59
C ARG A 82 3.16 -9.71 -3.74
N TRP A 83 3.79 -8.75 -4.39
CA TRP A 83 4.73 -7.85 -3.73
C TRP A 83 4.06 -6.97 -2.68
N LEU A 84 4.88 -6.48 -1.77
CA LEU A 84 4.52 -5.39 -0.87
C LEU A 84 4.85 -4.05 -1.52
N LEU A 85 4.05 -3.05 -1.23
CA LEU A 85 4.26 -1.66 -1.64
C LEU A 85 4.37 -0.78 -0.40
N ASP A 86 5.55 -0.21 -0.19
CA ASP A 86 5.77 0.84 0.81
C ASP A 86 5.52 2.19 0.14
N LEU A 87 4.47 2.86 0.58
CA LEU A 87 4.01 4.11 0.00
C LEU A 87 4.19 5.24 1.01
N LYS A 88 4.97 6.25 0.65
CA LYS A 88 5.23 7.41 1.49
C LYS A 88 4.83 8.70 0.79
N THR A 89 4.20 9.58 1.52
CA THR A 89 3.92 10.95 1.08
C THR A 89 4.79 11.89 1.89
N VAL A 90 5.59 12.69 1.21
CA VAL A 90 6.55 13.60 1.80
C VAL A 90 6.26 15.02 1.32
N SER A 91 6.33 16.00 2.21
CA SER A 91 6.25 17.41 1.83
C SER A 91 7.62 17.90 1.35
N LEU A 92 7.59 18.71 0.30
CA LEU A 92 8.77 19.36 -0.29
C LEU A 92 8.72 20.85 -0.09
N ASP A 93 9.88 21.46 0.10
CA ASP A 93 10.05 22.89 -0.09
C ASP A 93 10.15 23.19 -1.58
N VAL A 94 9.24 24.00 -2.11
CA VAL A 94 9.23 24.34 -3.55
C VAL A 94 10.39 25.25 -3.97
N THR A 95 11.09 25.86 -3.01
CA THR A 95 12.22 26.76 -3.30
C THR A 95 13.46 25.98 -3.74
N ASN A 96 13.73 24.87 -3.10
CA ASN A 96 14.93 24.06 -3.34
C ASN A 96 14.62 22.59 -3.62
N PHE A 97 13.34 22.19 -3.63
CA PHE A 97 12.86 20.82 -3.84
C PHE A 97 13.42 19.81 -2.85
N SER A 98 13.78 20.26 -1.65
CA SER A 98 14.22 19.36 -0.57
C SER A 98 13.05 18.74 0.16
N ASP A 99 13.23 17.50 0.61
CA ASP A 99 12.26 16.82 1.47
C ASP A 99 12.24 17.48 2.84
N VAL A 100 11.05 17.85 3.32
CA VAL A 100 10.86 18.56 4.58
C VAL A 100 10.33 17.63 5.66
N ALA A 101 9.20 16.97 5.42
CA ALA A 101 8.57 16.14 6.41
C ALA A 101 7.83 14.96 5.79
N LEU A 102 7.92 13.82 6.46
CA LEU A 102 7.09 12.65 6.15
C LEU A 102 5.66 12.92 6.64
N ILE A 103 4.70 12.97 5.73
CA ILE A 103 3.29 13.20 6.03
C ILE A 103 2.58 11.88 6.31
N ARG A 104 2.85 10.87 5.48
CA ARG A 104 2.19 9.57 5.57
C ARG A 104 3.12 8.45 5.12
N SER A 105 3.06 7.33 5.80
CA SER A 105 3.75 6.10 5.45
C SER A 105 2.78 4.93 5.60
N GLU A 106 2.60 4.19 4.54
CA GLU A 106 1.66 3.06 4.48
C GLU A 106 2.32 1.86 3.81
N LEU A 107 2.05 0.69 4.33
CA LEU A 107 2.46 -0.58 3.73
C LEU A 107 1.24 -1.27 3.17
N TRP A 108 1.30 -1.66 1.91
CA TRP A 108 0.22 -2.32 1.19
C TRP A 108 0.70 -3.62 0.57
N ARG A 109 -0.25 -4.51 0.33
CA ARG A 109 -0.03 -5.71 -0.50
C ARG A 109 -0.71 -5.50 -1.85
N VAL A 110 0.01 -5.84 -2.91
CA VAL A 110 -0.54 -5.78 -4.27
C VAL A 110 -1.53 -6.94 -4.45
N ALA A 111 -2.76 -6.62 -4.81
CA ALA A 111 -3.84 -7.60 -4.95
C ALA A 111 -4.14 -7.94 -6.41
N SER A 112 -4.43 -6.94 -7.21
CA SER A 112 -4.80 -7.11 -8.62
C SER A 112 -4.51 -5.85 -9.42
N TYR A 113 -4.62 -5.91 -10.73
CA TYR A 113 -4.57 -4.73 -11.58
C TYR A 113 -5.66 -4.77 -12.64
N ASP A 114 -6.13 -3.58 -13.01
CA ASP A 114 -7.00 -3.37 -14.15
C ASP A 114 -6.30 -2.45 -15.15
N MET A 115 -6.48 -2.70 -16.41
CA MET A 115 -5.84 -1.94 -17.48
C MET A 115 -6.84 -1.57 -18.56
N ASP A 116 -6.79 -0.32 -18.98
CA ASP A 116 -7.42 0.14 -20.21
C ASP A 116 -6.38 0.77 -21.15
N THR A 117 -6.81 1.43 -22.22
CA THR A 117 -5.91 2.04 -23.21
C THR A 117 -5.15 3.25 -22.68
N GLU A 118 -5.62 3.90 -21.62
CA GLU A 118 -5.07 5.14 -21.10
C GLU A 118 -4.38 4.98 -19.74
N LYS A 119 -4.88 4.08 -18.91
CA LYS A 119 -4.40 3.93 -17.52
C LYS A 119 -4.34 2.49 -17.06
N VAL A 120 -3.43 2.25 -16.14
CA VAL A 120 -3.32 1.00 -15.40
C VAL A 120 -3.61 1.31 -13.93
N LEU A 121 -4.52 0.57 -13.32
CA LEU A 121 -4.89 0.71 -11.92
C LEU A 121 -4.39 -0.50 -11.14
N LEU A 122 -3.56 -0.27 -10.15
CA LEU A 122 -3.08 -1.31 -9.24
C LEU A 122 -3.91 -1.26 -7.96
N LYS A 123 -4.63 -2.34 -7.68
CA LYS A 123 -5.42 -2.47 -6.45
C LYS A 123 -4.56 -2.99 -5.32
N LEU A 124 -4.64 -2.31 -4.20
CA LEU A 124 -3.85 -2.56 -3.01
C LEU A 124 -4.76 -2.93 -1.85
N THR A 125 -4.34 -3.90 -1.06
CA THR A 125 -5.04 -4.33 0.15
C THR A 125 -4.13 -4.19 1.36
N SER A 126 -4.73 -4.08 2.54
CA SER A 126 -3.96 -4.10 3.79
C SER A 126 -3.25 -5.44 3.93
N PRO A 127 -1.97 -5.46 4.34
CA PRO A 127 -1.28 -6.71 4.65
C PRO A 127 -1.97 -7.52 5.74
N LEU A 128 -2.66 -6.85 6.67
CA LEU A 128 -3.41 -7.50 7.74
C LEU A 128 -4.64 -8.23 7.20
N ASP A 129 -5.33 -7.67 6.21
CA ASP A 129 -6.47 -8.34 5.58
C ASP A 129 -6.04 -9.58 4.81
N ALA A 130 -4.90 -9.54 4.15
CA ALA A 130 -4.35 -10.70 3.47
C ALA A 130 -4.00 -11.82 4.46
N VAL A 131 -3.44 -11.49 5.60
CA VAL A 131 -3.17 -12.46 6.67
C VAL A 131 -4.47 -13.02 7.24
N ALA A 132 -5.48 -12.18 7.45
CA ALA A 132 -6.78 -12.61 7.94
C ALA A 132 -7.53 -13.53 6.97
N SER A 133 -7.32 -13.39 5.67
CA SER A 133 -7.92 -14.26 4.66
C SER A 133 -7.24 -15.63 4.57
N ASP A 134 -5.96 -15.71 4.88
CA ASP A 134 -5.19 -16.95 4.86
C ASP A 134 -5.31 -17.75 6.16
N VAL A 135 -5.75 -17.13 7.23
CA VAL A 135 -6.05 -17.83 8.48
C VAL A 135 -7.43 -18.45 8.36
N PRO A 136 -7.55 -19.80 8.48
CA PRO A 136 -8.86 -20.43 8.45
C PRO A 136 -9.74 -19.82 9.54
N ARG A 137 -10.85 -19.22 9.12
CA ARG A 137 -11.83 -18.67 10.05
C ARG A 137 -12.40 -19.78 10.90
N ARG A 138 -11.88 -19.95 12.08
CA ARG A 138 -12.42 -20.89 13.04
C ARG A 138 -13.60 -20.22 13.72
N VAL A 139 -14.78 -20.74 13.44
CA VAL A 139 -15.96 -20.37 14.21
C VAL A 139 -15.82 -21.02 15.58
N LEU A 140 -15.96 -20.22 16.62
CA LEU A 140 -16.04 -20.75 17.99
C LEU A 140 -17.27 -21.65 18.09
N ASN A 141 -17.07 -22.92 18.27
CA ASN A 141 -18.14 -23.88 18.45
C ASN A 141 -17.78 -24.84 19.58
N THR A 142 -18.75 -25.65 20.00
CA THR A 142 -18.58 -26.57 21.11
C THR A 142 -17.47 -27.63 20.92
N LYS A 143 -17.09 -27.91 19.68
CA LYS A 143 -15.97 -28.84 19.39
C LYS A 143 -14.61 -28.18 19.62
N LEU A 144 -14.52 -26.88 19.54
CA LEU A 144 -13.27 -26.12 19.65
C LEU A 144 -12.99 -25.65 21.07
N VAL A 145 -14.00 -25.26 21.80
CA VAL A 145 -13.88 -24.63 23.13
C VAL A 145 -14.67 -25.33 24.21
N GLY A 146 -15.31 -26.49 23.90
CA GLY A 146 -16.21 -27.17 24.82
C GLY A 146 -17.56 -26.45 24.92
N ALA A 147 -18.32 -26.76 25.95
CA ALA A 147 -19.61 -26.12 26.18
C ALA A 147 -19.41 -24.63 26.46
N LEU A 148 -19.94 -23.77 25.58
CA LEU A 148 -19.93 -22.32 25.78
C LEU A 148 -21.02 -21.94 26.78
N PRO A 149 -20.72 -21.05 27.75
CA PRO A 149 -21.76 -20.53 28.64
C PRO A 149 -22.79 -19.77 27.81
N THR A 150 -24.02 -20.19 27.87
CA THR A 150 -25.13 -19.44 27.28
C THR A 150 -25.56 -18.33 28.23
N SER A 151 -25.73 -17.15 27.65
CA SER A 151 -26.23 -15.89 28.25
C SER A 151 -26.52 -15.91 29.73
N GLY A 152 -25.67 -15.30 30.49
CA GLY A 152 -25.97 -14.84 31.86
C GLY A 152 -25.89 -15.86 32.98
N SER A 153 -25.76 -17.14 32.69
CA SER A 153 -25.44 -18.13 33.67
C SER A 153 -24.09 -18.74 33.42
N LEU A 154 -23.09 -18.14 34.00
CA LEU A 154 -21.85 -18.83 34.26
C LEU A 154 -22.17 -19.98 35.22
N VAL A 155 -22.47 -21.14 34.68
CA VAL A 155 -22.42 -22.36 35.50
C VAL A 155 -20.95 -22.71 35.64
N VAL A 156 -20.36 -22.25 36.72
CA VAL A 156 -19.06 -22.75 37.14
C VAL A 156 -19.32 -24.07 37.84
N SER A 157 -19.11 -25.12 37.13
CA SER A 157 -19.02 -26.41 37.75
C SER A 157 -17.60 -26.90 37.70
#